data_22695ba57d5465cc86d84d73ad22c9d4
#
_entry.id   22695ba57d5465cc86d84d73ad22c9d4
#
_cell.length_a   1.000
_cell.length_b   1.000
_cell.length_c   1.000
_cell.angle_alpha   90.00
_cell.angle_beta   90.00
_cell.angle_gamma   90.00
#
_symmetry.space_group_name_H-M   'P 1'
#
loop_
_entity.id
_entity.type
_entity.pdbx_description
1 polymer ?
#
loop_
_entity_poly.entity_id
_entity_poly.type
_entity_poly.pdbx_seq_one_letter_code
_entity_poly.pdbx_strand_id
1 'polypeptide(L)'
;MKQYRVIVTPDAERDLKCYLIYLRKVKKNPQAVKNVLKDFADTKKSLARTAGSIGEPKSEMLRARELKRINFSRHNYFLLFHIGEDNIAYVTNIFHGLEDYENKLR
;
A
#
# COMPACT_ATOMS: atom_id res chain seq x y z
N MET A 1 17.94 4.96 14.42
CA MET A 1 17.03 4.87 13.25
C MET A 1 15.65 5.35 13.62
N LYS A 2 15.06 6.18 12.76
CA LYS A 2 13.68 6.61 12.96
C LYS A 2 12.73 5.44 12.72
N GLN A 3 11.80 5.28 13.64
CA GLN A 3 10.68 4.37 13.46
C GLN A 3 9.44 5.19 13.13
N TYR A 4 8.64 4.70 12.20
CA TYR A 4 7.39 5.31 11.83
C TYR A 4 6.23 4.46 12.31
N ARG A 5 5.21 5.11 12.80
CA ARG A 5 3.96 4.42 13.10
C ARG A 5 3.17 4.34 11.81
N VAL A 6 2.69 3.14 11.46
CA VAL A 6 1.94 2.93 10.22
C VAL A 6 0.46 2.86 10.56
N ILE A 7 -0.32 3.75 9.95
CA ILE A 7 -1.78 3.77 10.10
C ILE A 7 -2.39 3.48 8.74
N VAL A 8 -3.24 2.46 8.68
CA VAL A 8 -3.97 2.10 7.45
C VAL A 8 -5.31 2.82 7.49
N THR A 9 -5.56 3.69 6.51
CA THR A 9 -6.81 4.45 6.45
C THR A 9 -7.98 3.54 6.06
N PRO A 10 -9.23 3.94 6.33
CA PRO A 10 -10.40 3.18 5.90
C PRO A 10 -10.45 2.91 4.40
N ASP A 11 -10.02 3.88 3.58
CA ASP A 11 -9.97 3.70 2.13
C ASP A 11 -8.99 2.60 1.73
N ALA A 12 -7.80 2.57 2.34
CA ALA A 12 -6.82 1.53 2.07
C ALA A 12 -7.31 0.15 2.56
N GLU A 13 -7.97 0.11 3.71
CA GLU A 13 -8.55 -1.14 4.20
C GLU A 13 -9.61 -1.67 3.24
N ARG A 14 -10.43 -0.78 2.68
CA ARG A 14 -11.45 -1.14 1.69
C ARG A 14 -10.80 -1.66 0.42
N ASP A 15 -9.75 -1.02 -0.05
CA ASP A 15 -9.00 -1.48 -1.23
C ASP A 15 -8.51 -2.91 -1.03
N LEU A 16 -7.83 -3.16 0.08
CA LEU A 16 -7.31 -4.49 0.41
C LEU A 16 -8.43 -5.52 0.45
N LYS A 17 -9.52 -5.19 1.13
CA LYS A 17 -10.66 -6.09 1.26
C LYS A 17 -11.23 -6.48 -0.10
N CYS A 18 -11.33 -5.53 -1.03
CA CYS A 18 -11.81 -5.80 -2.38
C CYS A 18 -10.92 -6.80 -3.11
N TYR A 19 -9.60 -6.65 -3.02
CA TYR A 19 -8.67 -7.61 -3.63
C TYR A 19 -8.78 -8.99 -3.00
N LEU A 20 -8.91 -9.06 -1.67
CA LEU A 20 -9.03 -10.35 -0.98
C LEU A 20 -10.32 -11.07 -1.34
N ILE A 21 -11.42 -10.33 -1.47
CA ILE A 21 -12.71 -10.90 -1.90
C ILE A 21 -12.58 -11.46 -3.32
N TYR A 22 -11.92 -10.72 -4.21
CA TYR A 22 -11.69 -11.17 -5.58
C TYR A 22 -10.91 -12.48 -5.61
N LEU A 23 -9.82 -12.55 -4.85
CA LEU A 23 -8.99 -13.76 -4.78
C LEU A 23 -9.78 -14.95 -4.24
N ARG A 24 -10.64 -14.72 -3.25
CA ARG A 24 -11.41 -15.79 -2.62
C ARG A 24 -12.57 -16.25 -3.48
N LYS A 25 -13.35 -15.31 -4.03
CA LYS A 25 -14.61 -15.63 -4.72
C LYS A 25 -14.44 -15.87 -6.21
N VAL A 26 -13.61 -15.09 -6.89
CA VAL A 26 -13.43 -15.21 -8.33
C VAL A 26 -12.32 -16.20 -8.66
N LYS A 27 -11.16 -16.06 -8.02
CA LYS A 27 -10.03 -16.96 -8.22
C LYS A 27 -10.13 -18.24 -7.39
N LYS A 28 -11.00 -18.28 -6.40
CA LYS A 28 -11.22 -19.43 -5.52
C LYS A 28 -9.91 -19.96 -4.94
N ASN A 29 -9.06 -19.02 -4.51
CA ASN A 29 -7.72 -19.36 -4.03
C ASN A 29 -7.50 -18.81 -2.61
N PRO A 30 -7.96 -19.57 -1.58
CA PRO A 30 -7.79 -19.12 -0.19
C PRO A 30 -6.34 -19.01 0.25
N GLN A 31 -5.44 -19.81 -0.34
CA GLN A 31 -4.02 -19.71 -0.03
C GLN A 31 -3.44 -18.37 -0.50
N ALA A 32 -3.87 -17.88 -1.67
CA ALA A 32 -3.47 -16.57 -2.15
C ALA A 32 -3.92 -15.46 -1.19
N VAL A 33 -5.12 -15.58 -0.63
CA VAL A 33 -5.61 -14.61 0.37
C VAL A 33 -4.65 -14.53 1.55
N LYS A 34 -4.26 -15.68 2.12
CA LYS A 34 -3.31 -15.74 3.24
C LYS A 34 -1.96 -15.15 2.86
N ASN A 35 -1.47 -15.48 1.68
CA ASN A 35 -0.16 -15.03 1.21
C ASN A 35 -0.12 -13.51 1.00
N VAL A 36 -1.17 -12.94 0.44
CA VAL A 36 -1.27 -11.49 0.24
C VAL A 36 -1.37 -10.76 1.58
N LEU A 37 -2.15 -11.29 2.53
CA LEU A 37 -2.23 -10.72 3.88
C LEU A 37 -0.88 -10.72 4.59
N LYS A 38 -0.14 -11.81 4.46
CA LYS A 38 1.21 -11.90 5.05
C LYS A 38 2.15 -10.90 4.41
N ASP A 39 2.11 -10.79 3.07
CA ASP A 39 2.94 -9.85 2.33
C ASP A 39 2.62 -8.40 2.73
N PHE A 40 1.33 -8.10 2.89
CA PHE A 40 0.90 -6.78 3.37
C PHE A 40 1.47 -6.48 4.75
N ALA A 41 1.39 -7.45 5.68
CA ALA A 41 1.93 -7.28 7.02
C ALA A 41 3.44 -7.04 6.99
N ASP A 42 4.16 -7.78 6.16
CA ASP A 42 5.61 -7.62 6.00
C ASP A 42 5.95 -6.27 5.38
N THR A 43 5.14 -5.81 4.42
CA THR A 43 5.32 -4.52 3.77
C THR A 43 5.11 -3.38 4.78
N LYS A 44 4.12 -3.49 5.66
CA LYS A 44 3.90 -2.51 6.73
C LYS A 44 5.09 -2.45 7.68
N LYS A 45 5.67 -3.58 8.03
CA LYS A 45 6.86 -3.63 8.89
C LYS A 45 8.05 -2.94 8.23
N SER A 46 8.23 -3.19 6.94
CA SER A 46 9.27 -2.53 6.16
C SER A 46 9.03 -1.01 6.12
N LEU A 47 7.80 -0.60 5.88
CA LEU A 47 7.42 0.81 5.84
C LEU A 47 7.73 1.51 7.17
N ALA A 48 7.46 0.85 8.29
CA ALA A 48 7.73 1.41 9.60
C ALA A 48 9.21 1.77 9.79
N ARG A 49 10.11 1.06 9.12
CA ARG A 49 11.55 1.32 9.20
C ARG A 49 12.06 2.24 8.12
N THR A 50 11.42 2.28 6.96
CA THR A 50 12.01 2.89 5.75
C THR A 50 11.23 4.07 5.19
N ALA A 51 10.07 4.42 5.74
CA ALA A 51 9.19 5.43 5.16
C ALA A 51 9.92 6.73 4.80
N GLY A 52 10.78 7.21 5.68
CA GLY A 52 11.49 8.48 5.47
C GLY A 52 12.60 8.39 4.43
N SER A 53 13.10 7.19 4.12
CA SER A 53 14.17 7.01 3.14
C SER A 53 13.65 6.64 1.74
N ILE A 54 12.36 6.42 1.59
CA ILE A 54 11.77 6.18 0.28
C ILE A 54 11.74 7.51 -0.48
N GLY A 55 12.34 7.52 -1.68
CA GLY A 55 12.41 8.72 -2.49
C GLY A 55 11.07 9.12 -3.09
N GLU A 56 11.04 10.29 -3.71
CA GLU A 56 9.84 10.76 -4.38
C GLU A 56 9.50 9.87 -5.58
N PRO A 57 8.20 9.64 -5.83
CA PRO A 57 7.78 8.84 -6.99
C PRO A 57 8.00 9.60 -8.28
N LYS A 58 8.06 8.87 -9.39
CA LYS A 58 8.19 9.47 -10.72
C LYS A 58 6.91 10.16 -11.18
N SER A 59 5.76 9.73 -10.67
CA SER A 59 4.47 10.30 -11.03
C SER A 59 4.31 11.71 -10.48
N GLU A 60 4.08 12.68 -11.38
CA GLU A 60 3.81 14.05 -10.98
C GLU A 60 2.56 14.15 -10.12
N MET A 61 1.54 13.36 -10.42
CA MET A 61 0.31 13.34 -9.65
C MET A 61 0.57 12.93 -8.21
N LEU A 62 1.39 11.88 -8.00
CA LEU A 62 1.71 11.43 -6.66
C LEU A 62 2.52 12.48 -5.91
N ARG A 63 3.50 13.10 -6.58
CA ARG A 63 4.29 14.18 -5.95
C ARG A 63 3.41 15.35 -5.55
N ALA A 64 2.49 15.75 -6.43
CA ALA A 64 1.58 16.86 -6.15
C ALA A 64 0.67 16.58 -4.95
N ARG A 65 0.37 15.32 -4.69
CA ARG A 65 -0.45 14.90 -3.55
C ARG A 65 0.38 14.52 -2.33
N GLU A 66 1.70 14.66 -2.42
CA GLU A 66 2.63 14.28 -1.35
C GLU A 66 2.51 12.80 -0.98
N LEU A 67 2.23 11.96 -1.98
CA LEU A 67 2.14 10.53 -1.81
C LEU A 67 3.41 9.85 -2.28
N LYS A 68 3.82 8.82 -1.54
CA LYS A 68 4.93 7.95 -1.91
C LYS A 68 4.40 6.55 -2.11
N ARG A 69 5.21 5.72 -2.76
CA ARG A 69 4.84 4.35 -3.13
C ARG A 69 5.84 3.36 -2.56
N ILE A 70 5.32 2.25 -2.05
CA ILE A 70 6.14 1.09 -1.69
C ILE A 70 5.46 -0.16 -2.26
N ASN A 71 6.24 -0.99 -2.96
CA ASN A 71 5.73 -2.23 -3.54
C ASN A 71 5.74 -3.34 -2.50
N PHE A 72 4.76 -4.26 -2.60
CA PHE A 72 4.81 -5.49 -1.82
C PHE A 72 6.02 -6.31 -2.27
N SER A 73 6.57 -7.11 -1.35
CA SER A 73 7.81 -7.85 -1.62
C SER A 73 7.63 -9.01 -2.57
N ARG A 74 6.47 -9.69 -2.51
CA ARG A 74 6.26 -10.97 -3.21
C ARG A 74 5.11 -10.96 -4.22
N HIS A 75 4.20 -10.02 -4.10
CA HIS A 75 3.01 -9.95 -4.94
C HIS A 75 2.95 -8.62 -5.68
N ASN A 76 2.28 -8.61 -6.82
CA ASN A 76 2.21 -7.42 -7.67
C ASN A 76 1.17 -6.44 -7.17
N TYR A 77 1.34 -5.98 -5.93
CA TYR A 77 0.55 -4.93 -5.31
C TYR A 77 1.49 -3.83 -4.83
N PHE A 78 0.96 -2.66 -4.66
CA PHE A 78 1.70 -1.58 -4.01
C PHE A 78 0.75 -0.75 -3.17
N LEU A 79 1.31 -0.06 -2.20
CA LEU A 79 0.54 0.88 -1.42
C LEU A 79 1.09 2.30 -1.60
N LEU A 80 0.20 3.26 -1.45
CA LEU A 80 0.56 4.66 -1.42
C LEU A 80 0.46 5.14 0.03
N PHE A 81 1.38 6.00 0.42
CA PHE A 81 1.40 6.51 1.78
C PHE A 81 1.83 7.97 1.81
N HIS A 82 1.41 8.65 2.86
CA HIS A 82 1.76 10.03 3.15
C HIS A 82 2.39 10.08 4.54
N ILE A 83 3.50 10.79 4.68
CA ILE A 83 4.14 10.98 5.98
C ILE A 83 3.56 12.24 6.60
N GLY A 84 2.85 12.07 7.70
CA GLY A 84 2.30 13.16 8.48
C GLY A 84 3.22 13.57 9.61
N GLU A 85 2.68 14.36 10.54
CA GLU A 85 3.39 14.79 11.73
C GLU A 85 3.66 13.60 12.65
N ASP A 86 4.61 13.76 13.57
CA ASP A 86 4.95 12.78 14.60
C ASP A 86 5.40 11.43 14.04
N ASN A 87 6.03 11.42 12.85
CA ASN A 87 6.55 10.21 12.21
C ASN A 87 5.45 9.16 12.01
N ILE A 88 4.31 9.60 11.50
CA ILE A 88 3.22 8.69 11.15
C ILE A 88 3.17 8.54 9.63
N ALA A 89 3.16 7.30 9.16
CA ALA A 89 2.97 6.98 7.74
C ALA A 89 1.53 6.51 7.56
N TYR A 90 0.74 7.30 6.86
CA TYR A 90 -0.66 6.97 6.57
C TYR A 90 -0.74 6.24 5.24
N VAL A 91 -1.18 4.98 5.27
CA VAL A 91 -1.43 4.22 4.05
C VAL A 91 -2.79 4.63 3.52
N THR A 92 -2.82 5.31 2.39
CA THR A 92 -4.04 5.91 1.85
C THR A 92 -4.74 5.03 0.82
N ASN A 93 -3.98 4.24 0.06
CA ASN A 93 -4.52 3.41 -1.02
C ASN A 93 -3.68 2.16 -1.20
N ILE A 94 -4.32 1.11 -1.71
CA ILE A 94 -3.63 -0.12 -2.14
C ILE A 94 -4.12 -0.43 -3.55
N PHE A 95 -3.18 -0.70 -4.46
CA PHE A 95 -3.50 -1.00 -5.85
C PHE A 95 -2.77 -2.25 -6.32
N HIS A 96 -3.36 -2.93 -7.28
CA HIS A 96 -2.67 -3.95 -8.04
C HIS A 96 -1.74 -3.27 -9.05
N GLY A 97 -0.57 -3.84 -9.30
CA GLY A 97 0.43 -3.21 -10.15
C GLY A 97 0.02 -3.01 -11.61
N LEU A 98 -1.01 -3.73 -12.07
CA LEU A 98 -1.52 -3.58 -13.43
C LEU A 98 -2.66 -2.57 -13.56
N GLU A 99 -3.10 -1.97 -12.45
CA GLU A 99 -4.21 -1.02 -12.48
C GLU A 99 -3.75 0.37 -12.91
N ASP A 100 -4.66 1.08 -13.57
CA ASP A 100 -4.46 2.49 -13.89
C ASP A 100 -4.81 3.34 -12.67
N TYR A 101 -3.90 3.33 -11.68
CA TYR A 101 -4.15 3.96 -10.39
C TYR A 101 -4.31 5.48 -10.49
N GLU A 102 -3.67 6.11 -11.48
CA GLU A 102 -3.78 7.56 -11.64
C GLU A 102 -5.20 7.99 -11.96
N ASN A 103 -5.92 7.22 -12.76
CA ASN A 103 -7.33 7.48 -13.03
C ASN A 103 -8.20 7.19 -11.81
N LYS A 104 -7.85 6.19 -11.02
CA LYS A 104 -8.62 5.83 -9.83
C LYS A 104 -8.48 6.82 -8.69
N LEU A 105 -7.40 7.59 -8.66
CA LEU A 105 -7.16 8.59 -7.63
C LEU A 105 -7.87 9.92 -7.87
N ARG A 106 -8.53 10.09 -8.96
CA ARG A 106 -9.25 11.33 -9.28
C ARG A 106 -10.46 11.55 -8.37
#